data_5751c70b701aa90bbf62f34e9b177ad6
#
_entry.id   5751c70b701aa90bbf62f34e9b177ad6
#
_cell.length_a   1.000
_cell.length_b   1.000
_cell.length_c   1.000
_cell.angle_alpha   90.00
_cell.angle_beta   90.00
_cell.angle_gamma   90.00
#
_symmetry.space_group_name_H-M   'P 1'
#
loop_
_entity.id
_entity.type
_entity.pdbx_description
1 polymer ?
#
loop_
_entity_poly.entity_id
_entity_poly.type
_entity_poly.pdbx_seq_one_letter_code
_entity_poly.pdbx_strand_id
1 'polypeptide(L)'
;TKRGPKNAYDYAMEMTEKETMQAVEAMYHNLNTLQSRSGNQLPFTSINYGTCTLPEGRMVTKALIEGSIKGIGKLHKTSIFPCGIFQCMKGVNREPGDPNYDLFRLALKSTAQRLYPNYANVDWSGNAGYDINDPRTYFSTMGCRTANGWDINGLGQLKDGRGNICPTTIILPTIAMEACELNAYHMNDFEHPEGWNESNYDVVETFLYLLDKAIHDAKDMLIERFEWICSQSPASARFMYENGLMAGYIPEEG
;
A
#
# COMPACT_ATOMS: atom_id res chain seq x y z
N THR A 1 46.16 2.77 -4.99
CA THR A 1 45.84 1.35 -4.80
C THR A 1 46.57 0.52 -5.85
N LYS A 2 47.19 -0.62 -5.46
CA LYS A 2 47.90 -1.54 -6.34
C LYS A 2 47.01 -2.31 -7.33
N ARG A 3 45.69 -1.98 -7.42
CA ARG A 3 44.72 -2.63 -8.30
C ARG A 3 44.36 -1.67 -9.46
N GLY A 4 44.28 -2.21 -10.66
CA GLY A 4 43.94 -1.46 -11.86
C GLY A 4 42.49 -0.92 -11.82
N PRO A 5 42.10 -0.04 -12.77
CA PRO A 5 40.77 0.65 -12.74
C PRO A 5 39.57 -0.30 -12.65
N LYS A 6 39.60 -1.45 -13.35
CA LYS A 6 38.54 -2.46 -13.30
C LYS A 6 38.43 -3.10 -11.91
N ASN A 7 39.52 -3.37 -11.25
CA ASN A 7 39.53 -3.91 -9.89
C ASN A 7 39.09 -2.86 -8.85
N ALA A 8 39.33 -1.58 -9.12
CA ALA A 8 38.88 -0.51 -8.25
C ALA A 8 37.34 -0.33 -8.31
N TYR A 9 36.76 -0.44 -9.50
CA TYR A 9 35.29 -0.40 -9.68
C TYR A 9 34.64 -1.61 -8.99
N ASP A 10 35.12 -2.82 -9.26
CA ASP A 10 34.58 -4.04 -8.66
C ASP A 10 34.62 -3.98 -7.11
N TYR A 11 35.74 -3.49 -6.57
CA TYR A 11 35.89 -3.29 -5.13
C TYR A 11 34.90 -2.22 -4.59
N ALA A 12 34.73 -1.10 -5.31
CA ALA A 12 33.81 -0.07 -4.93
C ALA A 12 32.36 -0.59 -4.91
N MET A 13 31.96 -1.36 -5.94
CA MET A 13 30.63 -1.98 -6.00
C MET A 13 30.40 -2.98 -4.87
N GLU A 14 31.37 -3.84 -4.57
CA GLU A 14 31.30 -4.79 -3.45
C GLU A 14 31.12 -4.07 -2.11
N MET A 15 31.89 -3.01 -1.88
CA MET A 15 31.77 -2.21 -0.66
C MET A 15 30.43 -1.48 -0.57
N THR A 16 29.94 -0.93 -1.69
CA THR A 16 28.63 -0.26 -1.76
C THR A 16 27.51 -1.26 -1.49
N GLU A 17 27.55 -2.46 -2.05
CA GLU A 17 26.57 -3.51 -1.77
C GLU A 17 26.56 -3.87 -0.28
N LYS A 18 27.73 -4.03 0.32
CA LYS A 18 27.86 -4.32 1.75
C LYS A 18 27.29 -3.21 2.63
N GLU A 19 27.63 -1.96 2.32
CA GLU A 19 27.12 -0.80 3.05
C GLU A 19 25.61 -0.64 2.88
N THR A 20 25.08 -0.88 1.68
CA THR A 20 23.63 -0.86 1.39
C THR A 20 22.91 -1.92 2.21
N MET A 21 23.43 -3.15 2.28
CA MET A 21 22.86 -4.22 3.10
C MET A 21 22.85 -3.85 4.59
N GLN A 22 23.94 -3.27 5.09
CA GLN A 22 24.02 -2.82 6.49
C GLN A 22 23.04 -1.67 6.79
N ALA A 23 22.92 -0.72 5.87
CA ALA A 23 21.97 0.39 6.00
C ALA A 23 20.51 -0.10 6.03
N VAL A 24 20.17 -1.06 5.16
CA VAL A 24 18.86 -1.69 5.13
C VAL A 24 18.58 -2.46 6.42
N GLU A 25 19.54 -3.23 6.92
CA GLU A 25 19.40 -3.94 8.20
C GLU A 25 19.18 -2.97 9.36
N ALA A 26 19.94 -1.88 9.42
CA ALA A 26 19.78 -0.84 10.43
C ALA A 26 18.41 -0.15 10.32
N MET A 27 17.94 0.13 9.10
CA MET A 27 16.61 0.71 8.86
C MET A 27 15.50 -0.24 9.38
N TYR A 28 15.54 -1.52 9.04
CA TYR A 28 14.57 -2.49 9.55
C TYR A 28 14.58 -2.55 11.09
N HIS A 29 15.76 -2.55 11.70
CA HIS A 29 15.89 -2.52 13.15
C HIS A 29 15.26 -1.24 13.74
N ASN A 30 15.64 -0.08 13.23
CA ASN A 30 15.21 1.20 13.77
C ASN A 30 13.69 1.39 13.65
N LEU A 31 13.10 1.08 12.50
CA LEU A 31 11.66 1.22 12.28
C LEU A 31 10.80 0.27 13.13
N ASN A 32 11.39 -0.78 13.70
CA ASN A 32 10.65 -1.76 14.51
C ASN A 32 11.00 -1.69 16.00
N THR A 33 11.98 -0.88 16.39
CA THR A 33 12.43 -0.78 17.79
C THR A 33 12.41 0.64 18.33
N LEU A 34 12.60 1.65 17.49
CA LEU A 34 12.57 3.04 17.90
C LEU A 34 11.14 3.57 17.92
N GLN A 35 10.73 4.06 19.08
CA GLN A 35 9.42 4.66 19.25
C GLN A 35 9.42 6.10 18.75
N SER A 36 8.40 6.47 17.98
CA SER A 36 8.23 7.86 17.51
C SER A 36 7.65 8.80 18.56
N ARG A 37 7.04 8.22 19.62
CA ARG A 37 6.42 8.94 20.75
C ARG A 37 6.62 8.20 22.06
N SER A 38 6.58 8.93 23.17
CA SER A 38 6.32 8.33 24.48
C SER A 38 4.94 7.66 24.44
N GLY A 39 4.86 6.35 24.57
CA GLY A 39 3.62 5.58 24.48
C GLY A 39 3.64 4.45 23.46
N ASN A 40 4.82 4.00 23.03
CA ASN A 40 5.04 2.78 22.24
C ASN A 40 4.50 2.80 20.80
N GLN A 41 4.44 3.96 20.15
CA GLN A 41 4.08 4.03 18.73
C GLN A 41 5.32 3.92 17.84
N LEU A 42 5.36 2.90 17.00
CA LEU A 42 6.34 2.80 15.91
C LEU A 42 5.95 3.71 14.74
N PRO A 43 6.94 4.29 14.01
CA PRO A 43 6.65 5.09 12.83
C PRO A 43 6.04 4.21 11.73
N PHE A 44 4.81 4.51 11.33
CA PHE A 44 4.17 3.82 10.21
C PHE A 44 4.85 4.25 8.90
N THR A 45 5.58 3.33 8.29
CA THR A 45 6.44 3.60 7.14
C THR A 45 6.17 2.59 6.04
N SER A 46 6.14 3.05 4.79
CA SER A 46 6.11 2.20 3.60
C SER A 46 7.17 2.63 2.59
N ILE A 47 7.65 1.68 1.80
CA ILE A 47 8.62 1.91 0.73
C ILE A 47 8.12 1.24 -0.54
N ASN A 48 8.00 2.00 -1.63
CA ASN A 48 7.69 1.51 -2.96
C ASN A 48 8.98 1.31 -3.75
N TYR A 49 9.14 0.15 -4.37
CA TYR A 49 10.32 -0.22 -5.15
C TYR A 49 10.00 -1.28 -6.22
N GLY A 50 10.94 -1.58 -7.10
CA GLY A 50 10.83 -2.65 -8.09
C GLY A 50 10.92 -2.20 -9.55
N THR A 51 10.71 -0.92 -9.85
CA THR A 51 10.67 -0.41 -11.22
C THR A 51 12.02 0.13 -11.73
N CYS A 52 12.94 0.50 -10.85
CA CYS A 52 14.26 0.99 -11.26
C CYS A 52 15.12 -0.12 -11.85
N THR A 53 15.57 0.06 -13.09
CA THR A 53 16.41 -0.89 -13.83
C THR A 53 17.90 -0.57 -13.78
N LEU A 54 18.28 0.56 -13.21
CA LEU A 54 19.69 0.94 -13.02
C LEU A 54 20.36 -0.01 -12.01
N PRO A 55 21.65 -0.34 -12.18
CA PRO A 55 22.38 -1.25 -11.28
C PRO A 55 22.24 -0.88 -9.80
N GLU A 56 22.32 0.40 -9.48
CA GLU A 56 22.19 0.94 -8.12
C GLU A 56 20.79 0.73 -7.55
N GLY A 57 19.74 1.03 -8.34
CA GLY A 57 18.35 0.85 -7.94
C GLY A 57 18.00 -0.63 -7.78
N ARG A 58 18.54 -1.50 -8.63
CA ARG A 58 18.41 -2.95 -8.49
C ARG A 58 19.11 -3.47 -7.22
N MET A 59 20.29 -2.95 -6.91
CA MET A 59 21.02 -3.26 -5.68
C MET A 59 20.22 -2.92 -4.44
N VAL A 60 19.66 -1.71 -4.38
CA VAL A 60 18.79 -1.27 -3.26
C VAL A 60 17.54 -2.13 -3.15
N THR A 61 16.86 -2.40 -4.28
CA THR A 61 15.68 -3.26 -4.32
C THR A 61 16.00 -4.67 -3.80
N LYS A 62 17.09 -5.26 -4.25
CA LYS A 62 17.57 -6.58 -3.79
C LYS A 62 17.85 -6.56 -2.29
N ALA A 63 18.56 -5.54 -1.79
CA ALA A 63 18.88 -5.40 -0.38
C ALA A 63 17.63 -5.29 0.50
N LEU A 64 16.61 -4.53 0.08
CA LEU A 64 15.32 -4.40 0.77
C LEU A 64 14.63 -5.77 0.89
N ILE A 65 14.58 -6.53 -0.19
CA ILE A 65 13.92 -7.84 -0.19
C ILE A 65 14.70 -8.84 0.66
N GLU A 66 16.02 -8.92 0.51
CA GLU A 66 16.89 -9.82 1.29
C GLU A 66 16.89 -9.46 2.78
N GLY A 67 16.86 -8.17 3.12
CA GLY A 67 16.69 -7.69 4.49
C GLY A 67 15.37 -8.15 5.12
N SER A 68 14.28 -8.09 4.35
CA SER A 68 12.98 -8.64 4.78
C SER A 68 13.06 -10.14 5.02
N ILE A 69 13.66 -10.91 4.10
CA ILE A 69 13.85 -12.37 4.25
C ILE A 69 14.67 -12.69 5.50
N LYS A 70 15.77 -11.96 5.73
CA LYS A 70 16.64 -12.14 6.89
C LYS A 70 15.90 -11.96 8.21
N GLY A 71 14.97 -10.98 8.25
CA GLY A 71 14.23 -10.64 9.46
C GLY A 71 15.10 -9.94 10.51
N ILE A 72 14.48 -9.64 11.66
CA ILE A 72 15.05 -8.80 12.71
C ILE A 72 15.59 -9.64 13.88
N GLY A 73 16.76 -9.27 14.34
CA GLY A 73 17.40 -9.81 15.54
C GLY A 73 17.82 -11.27 15.42
N LYS A 74 18.26 -11.85 16.53
CA LYS A 74 18.77 -13.22 16.58
C LYS A 74 17.72 -14.29 16.27
N LEU A 75 16.44 -13.98 16.42
CA LEU A 75 15.34 -14.89 16.16
C LEU A 75 14.77 -14.73 14.73
N HIS A 76 15.37 -13.89 13.90
CA HIS A 76 14.92 -13.65 12.53
C HIS A 76 13.41 -13.37 12.43
N LYS A 77 12.85 -12.56 13.35
CA LYS A 77 11.44 -12.22 13.34
C LYS A 77 11.08 -11.37 12.12
N THR A 78 9.87 -11.56 11.61
CA THR A 78 9.34 -10.73 10.52
C THR A 78 9.24 -9.28 11.01
N SER A 79 9.76 -8.33 10.22
CA SER A 79 9.60 -6.90 10.45
C SER A 79 8.16 -6.47 10.16
N ILE A 80 7.63 -5.54 10.95
CA ILE A 80 6.33 -4.92 10.69
C ILE A 80 6.52 -3.74 9.71
N PHE A 81 7.56 -2.94 9.95
CA PHE A 81 7.92 -1.78 9.14
C PHE A 81 9.34 -1.88 8.57
N PRO A 82 9.58 -1.29 7.39
CA PRO A 82 8.59 -0.66 6.52
C PRO A 82 7.68 -1.69 5.85
N CYS A 83 6.43 -1.29 5.55
CA CYS A 83 5.59 -2.05 4.62
C CYS A 83 6.25 -2.00 3.24
N GLY A 84 6.84 -3.09 2.81
CA GLY A 84 7.44 -3.20 1.48
C GLY A 84 6.36 -3.30 0.41
N ILE A 85 6.46 -2.50 -0.64
CA ILE A 85 5.55 -2.48 -1.78
C ILE A 85 6.33 -2.67 -3.07
N PHE A 86 6.18 -3.83 -3.68
CA PHE A 86 6.80 -4.12 -4.96
C PHE A 86 5.89 -3.66 -6.10
N GLN A 87 6.36 -2.71 -6.90
CA GLN A 87 5.64 -2.17 -8.05
C GLN A 87 5.81 -3.10 -9.24
N CYS A 88 4.72 -3.72 -9.70
CA CYS A 88 4.68 -4.57 -10.89
C CYS A 88 4.40 -3.72 -12.13
N MET A 89 5.24 -3.85 -13.14
CA MET A 89 5.18 -3.07 -14.36
C MET A 89 5.54 -3.92 -15.58
N LYS A 90 4.73 -3.88 -16.61
CA LYS A 90 4.95 -4.59 -17.88
C LYS A 90 6.24 -4.12 -18.55
N GLY A 91 7.03 -5.05 -19.06
CA GLY A 91 8.32 -4.77 -19.70
C GLY A 91 9.46 -4.44 -18.72
N VAL A 92 9.18 -4.46 -17.42
CA VAL A 92 10.19 -4.18 -16.37
C VAL A 92 10.43 -5.40 -15.48
N ASN A 93 9.35 -6.05 -14.98
CA ASN A 93 9.52 -7.12 -14.00
C ASN A 93 8.43 -8.21 -14.02
N ARG A 94 7.48 -8.18 -14.94
CA ARG A 94 6.33 -9.11 -14.93
C ARG A 94 6.60 -10.41 -15.67
N GLU A 95 7.38 -10.35 -16.74
CA GLU A 95 7.56 -11.48 -17.66
C GLU A 95 8.99 -12.00 -17.63
N PRO A 96 9.19 -13.32 -17.90
CA PRO A 96 10.52 -13.85 -18.11
C PRO A 96 11.26 -13.09 -19.23
N GLY A 97 12.44 -12.56 -18.91
CA GLY A 97 13.22 -11.73 -19.84
C GLY A 97 13.17 -10.24 -19.52
N ASP A 98 12.25 -9.80 -18.70
CA ASP A 98 12.25 -8.40 -18.20
C ASP A 98 13.48 -8.14 -17.32
N PRO A 99 14.02 -6.88 -17.34
CA PRO A 99 15.27 -6.55 -16.64
C PRO A 99 15.25 -6.82 -15.14
N ASN A 100 14.10 -6.73 -14.48
CA ASN A 100 13.91 -6.93 -13.04
C ASN A 100 13.09 -8.18 -12.69
N TYR A 101 12.91 -9.12 -13.62
CA TYR A 101 12.13 -10.33 -13.36
C TYR A 101 12.73 -11.20 -12.24
N ASP A 102 14.05 -11.25 -12.14
CA ASP A 102 14.75 -11.93 -11.05
C ASP A 102 14.40 -11.33 -9.68
N LEU A 103 14.29 -10.00 -9.59
CA LEU A 103 13.89 -9.29 -8.37
C LEU A 103 12.41 -9.55 -8.04
N PHE A 104 11.54 -9.64 -9.05
CA PHE A 104 10.15 -10.04 -8.85
C PHE A 104 10.05 -11.45 -8.25
N ARG A 105 10.80 -12.41 -8.79
CA ARG A 105 10.85 -13.76 -8.21
C ARG A 105 11.38 -13.79 -6.78
N LEU A 106 12.41 -12.96 -6.50
CA LEU A 106 12.94 -12.82 -5.14
C LEU A 106 11.89 -12.20 -4.20
N ALA A 107 11.11 -11.22 -4.67
CA ALA A 107 10.00 -10.62 -3.93
C ALA A 107 8.93 -11.67 -3.60
N LEU A 108 8.53 -12.51 -4.56
CA LEU A 108 7.57 -13.61 -4.32
C LEU A 108 8.08 -14.59 -3.25
N LYS A 109 9.38 -14.92 -3.28
CA LYS A 109 10.00 -15.75 -2.24
C LYS A 109 9.92 -15.08 -0.86
N SER A 110 10.18 -13.78 -0.79
CA SER A 110 10.04 -13.01 0.44
C SER A 110 8.61 -13.03 0.96
N THR A 111 7.64 -12.78 0.09
CA THR A 111 6.21 -12.81 0.46
C THR A 111 5.78 -14.17 0.99
N ALA A 112 6.24 -15.26 0.38
CA ALA A 112 5.94 -16.61 0.84
C ALA A 112 6.48 -16.91 2.25
N GLN A 113 7.57 -16.25 2.66
CA GLN A 113 8.22 -16.46 3.97
C GLN A 113 7.85 -15.42 5.02
N ARG A 114 7.57 -14.18 4.60
CA ARG A 114 7.47 -13.01 5.49
C ARG A 114 6.17 -12.22 5.32
N LEU A 115 5.29 -12.59 4.38
CA LEU A 115 4.09 -11.85 3.99
C LEU A 115 4.36 -10.46 3.37
N TYR A 116 5.61 -10.11 3.13
CA TYR A 116 6.07 -8.89 2.47
C TYR A 116 7.04 -9.22 1.33
N PRO A 117 7.09 -8.41 0.27
CA PRO A 117 6.31 -7.17 0.03
C PRO A 117 4.85 -7.44 -0.36
N ASN A 118 4.01 -6.39 -0.26
CA ASN A 118 2.76 -6.28 -1.01
C ASN A 118 3.07 -5.88 -2.45
N TYR A 119 2.08 -6.00 -3.36
CA TYR A 119 2.27 -5.71 -4.78
C TYR A 119 1.35 -4.58 -5.23
N ALA A 120 1.91 -3.62 -5.97
CA ALA A 120 1.16 -2.56 -6.63
C ALA A 120 1.26 -2.73 -8.14
N ASN A 121 0.12 -2.85 -8.83
CA ASN A 121 0.09 -2.96 -10.28
C ASN A 121 0.11 -1.56 -10.92
N VAL A 122 1.29 -1.13 -11.39
CA VAL A 122 1.45 0.18 -12.05
C VAL A 122 0.64 0.27 -13.35
N ASP A 123 0.43 -0.87 -14.02
CA ASP A 123 -0.33 -0.95 -15.27
C ASP A 123 -1.86 -0.99 -15.07
N TRP A 124 -2.33 -0.77 -13.85
CA TRP A 124 -3.75 -0.75 -13.57
C TRP A 124 -4.46 0.35 -14.36
N SER A 125 -5.63 0.03 -14.93
CA SER A 125 -6.41 0.95 -15.77
C SER A 125 -6.80 2.26 -15.08
N GLY A 126 -6.95 2.26 -13.75
CA GLY A 126 -7.17 3.47 -12.95
C GLY A 126 -5.96 4.41 -12.87
N ASN A 127 -4.79 3.96 -13.30
CA ASN A 127 -3.58 4.80 -13.45
C ASN A 127 -3.42 5.32 -14.90
N ALA A 128 -4.49 5.46 -15.63
CA ALA A 128 -4.47 5.96 -16.99
C ALA A 128 -3.80 7.34 -17.07
N GLY A 129 -2.92 7.52 -18.04
CA GLY A 129 -2.21 8.80 -18.27
C GLY A 129 -0.85 8.90 -17.58
N TYR A 130 -0.36 7.86 -16.91
CA TYR A 130 1.04 7.85 -16.47
C TYR A 130 1.99 7.75 -17.67
N ASP A 131 3.17 8.36 -17.53
CA ASP A 131 4.25 8.27 -18.53
C ASP A 131 5.26 7.20 -18.07
N ILE A 132 5.44 6.17 -18.89
CA ILE A 132 6.41 5.10 -18.61
C ILE A 132 7.85 5.60 -18.46
N ASN A 133 8.15 6.76 -19.05
CA ASN A 133 9.48 7.37 -18.97
C ASN A 133 9.63 8.34 -17.80
N ASP A 134 8.54 8.65 -17.09
CA ASP A 134 8.56 9.54 -15.94
C ASP A 134 8.08 8.81 -14.66
N PRO A 135 9.02 8.33 -13.84
CA PRO A 135 8.67 7.62 -12.59
C PRO A 135 7.82 8.42 -11.60
N ARG A 136 7.78 9.76 -11.73
CA ARG A 136 6.94 10.61 -10.88
C ARG A 136 5.46 10.39 -11.13
N THR A 137 5.11 9.93 -12.33
CA THR A 137 3.73 9.66 -12.73
C THR A 137 3.25 8.27 -12.29
N TYR A 138 4.15 7.40 -11.84
CA TYR A 138 3.80 6.04 -11.45
C TYR A 138 2.89 6.04 -10.23
N PHE A 139 1.89 5.17 -10.30
CA PHE A 139 1.10 4.82 -9.14
C PHE A 139 1.99 4.27 -8.01
N SER A 140 1.80 4.80 -6.81
CA SER A 140 2.43 4.30 -5.61
C SER A 140 1.40 4.20 -4.50
N THR A 141 1.65 3.37 -3.51
CA THR A 141 0.79 3.29 -2.35
C THR A 141 1.40 4.08 -1.19
N MET A 142 0.53 4.71 -0.41
CA MET A 142 0.87 5.23 0.90
C MET A 142 0.32 4.25 1.94
N GLY A 143 1.23 3.68 2.73
CA GLY A 143 0.88 2.52 3.53
C GLY A 143 0.58 1.30 2.65
N CYS A 144 -0.34 0.44 3.09
CA CYS A 144 -0.62 -0.82 2.40
C CYS A 144 -1.71 -0.73 1.33
N ARG A 145 -2.54 0.33 1.29
CA ARG A 145 -3.76 0.36 0.44
C ARG A 145 -4.15 1.71 -0.14
N THR A 146 -3.60 2.81 0.34
CA THR A 146 -3.93 4.14 -0.19
C THR A 146 -3.21 4.37 -1.50
N ALA A 147 -3.97 4.56 -2.57
CA ALA A 147 -3.42 4.83 -3.88
C ALA A 147 -3.01 6.30 -4.02
N ASN A 148 -1.77 6.54 -4.40
CA ASN A 148 -1.22 7.84 -4.75
C ASN A 148 -0.93 7.85 -6.26
N GLY A 149 -1.95 8.16 -7.04
CA GLY A 149 -1.89 8.18 -8.49
C GLY A 149 -1.59 9.57 -9.07
N TRP A 150 -1.67 9.65 -10.39
CA TRP A 150 -1.59 10.90 -11.14
C TRP A 150 -2.89 11.69 -10.99
N ASP A 151 -2.79 13.00 -10.76
CA ASP A 151 -3.97 13.86 -10.71
C ASP A 151 -4.42 14.25 -12.11
N ILE A 152 -5.60 13.76 -12.50
CA ILE A 152 -6.19 14.03 -13.83
C ILE A 152 -6.60 15.50 -14.02
N ASN A 153 -6.75 16.27 -12.95
CA ASN A 153 -7.11 17.68 -13.00
C ASN A 153 -5.89 18.60 -13.18
N GLY A 154 -4.70 18.03 -13.27
CA GLY A 154 -3.47 18.80 -13.47
C GLY A 154 -3.03 19.65 -12.28
N LEU A 155 -3.57 19.37 -11.08
CA LEU A 155 -3.16 20.04 -9.83
C LEU A 155 -1.75 19.64 -9.37
N GLY A 156 -0.99 19.13 -10.30
CA GLY A 156 0.38 18.71 -10.08
C GLY A 156 0.48 17.34 -9.43
N GLN A 157 1.70 16.86 -9.39
CA GLN A 157 2.02 15.54 -8.86
C GLN A 157 2.44 15.59 -7.41
N LEU A 158 1.83 16.50 -6.65
CA LEU A 158 2.05 16.59 -5.22
C LEU A 158 1.49 15.31 -4.58
N LYS A 159 2.40 14.43 -4.20
CA LYS A 159 2.09 13.23 -3.40
C LYS A 159 2.19 13.50 -1.91
N ASP A 160 2.83 14.59 -1.54
CA ASP A 160 2.97 15.04 -0.16
C ASP A 160 1.67 15.67 0.36
N GLY A 161 1.42 15.52 1.65
CA GLY A 161 0.26 16.10 2.31
C GLY A 161 -1.07 15.46 1.95
N ARG A 162 -1.08 14.33 1.27
CA ARG A 162 -2.28 13.52 1.01
C ARG A 162 -2.53 12.53 2.15
N GLY A 163 -3.78 12.16 2.35
CA GLY A 163 -4.18 11.22 3.38
C GLY A 163 -5.48 10.50 3.05
N ASN A 164 -5.85 9.54 3.90
CA ASN A 164 -7.16 8.91 3.84
C ASN A 164 -8.19 9.84 4.46
N ILE A 165 -9.22 10.18 3.70
CA ILE A 165 -10.31 11.01 4.20
C ILE A 165 -11.23 10.20 5.11
N CYS A 166 -11.69 9.03 4.64
CA CYS A 166 -12.68 8.23 5.35
C CYS A 166 -12.44 6.73 5.08
N PRO A 167 -11.69 6.02 5.93
CA PRO A 167 -11.61 4.58 5.83
C PRO A 167 -12.91 3.93 6.34
N THR A 168 -13.39 2.94 5.61
CA THR A 168 -14.53 2.09 6.01
C THR A 168 -14.16 0.63 5.78
N THR A 169 -14.57 -0.23 6.69
CA THR A 169 -14.31 -1.67 6.61
C THR A 169 -15.62 -2.44 6.62
N ILE A 170 -15.80 -3.31 5.63
CA ILE A 170 -16.88 -4.29 5.59
C ILE A 170 -16.34 -5.62 6.12
N ILE A 171 -17.00 -6.18 7.13
CA ILE A 171 -16.56 -7.41 7.81
C ILE A 171 -17.28 -8.60 7.15
N LEU A 172 -16.65 -9.20 6.16
CA LEU A 172 -17.23 -10.32 5.39
C LEU A 172 -17.65 -11.53 6.24
N PRO A 173 -16.87 -11.98 7.26
CA PRO A 173 -17.31 -13.07 8.12
C PRO A 173 -18.63 -12.80 8.85
N THR A 174 -18.89 -11.55 9.27
CA THR A 174 -20.15 -11.19 9.91
C THR A 174 -21.32 -11.31 8.95
N ILE A 175 -21.16 -10.82 7.71
CA ILE A 175 -22.17 -10.95 6.66
C ILE A 175 -22.43 -12.43 6.33
N ALA A 176 -21.39 -13.25 6.29
CA ALA A 176 -21.52 -14.67 6.03
C ALA A 176 -22.28 -15.40 7.15
N MET A 177 -22.02 -15.04 8.41
CA MET A 177 -22.77 -15.59 9.56
C MET A 177 -24.24 -15.18 9.50
N GLU A 178 -24.52 -13.91 9.22
CA GLU A 178 -25.89 -13.39 9.05
C GLU A 178 -26.62 -14.10 7.91
N ALA A 179 -25.95 -14.31 6.78
CA ALA A 179 -26.50 -15.08 5.66
C ALA A 179 -26.85 -16.51 6.06
N CYS A 180 -25.99 -17.17 6.83
CA CYS A 180 -26.26 -18.52 7.35
C CYS A 180 -27.43 -18.53 8.33
N GLU A 181 -27.51 -17.55 9.22
CA GLU A 181 -28.60 -17.43 10.21
C GLU A 181 -29.95 -17.20 9.51
N LEU A 182 -30.01 -16.25 8.55
CA LEU A 182 -31.22 -15.99 7.78
C LEU A 182 -31.71 -17.25 7.04
N ASN A 183 -30.78 -17.98 6.39
CA ASN A 183 -31.17 -19.24 5.73
C ASN A 183 -31.58 -20.34 6.70
N ALA A 184 -31.05 -20.39 7.91
CA ALA A 184 -31.48 -21.33 8.94
C ALA A 184 -32.86 -20.97 9.55
N TYR A 185 -33.17 -19.69 9.69
CA TYR A 185 -34.46 -19.20 10.20
C TYR A 185 -35.62 -19.39 9.19
N HIS A 186 -35.33 -19.46 7.87
CA HIS A 186 -36.34 -19.76 6.86
C HIS A 186 -36.99 -21.12 6.99
N MET A 187 -36.39 -22.01 7.72
CA MET A 187 -37.06 -23.27 8.10
C MET A 187 -38.14 -23.08 9.19
N ASN A 188 -38.26 -21.88 9.78
CA ASN A 188 -39.16 -21.59 10.91
C ASN A 188 -39.83 -20.19 10.79
N ASP A 189 -40.74 -19.97 9.83
CA ASP A 189 -41.71 -18.85 9.77
C ASP A 189 -41.29 -17.48 10.34
N PHE A 190 -40.43 -16.71 9.64
CA PHE A 190 -40.19 -15.31 9.96
C PHE A 190 -40.31 -14.38 8.73
N GLU A 191 -40.73 -13.11 8.98
CA GLU A 191 -40.91 -12.08 7.95
C GLU A 191 -39.59 -11.75 7.23
N HIS A 192 -39.60 -11.82 5.91
CA HIS A 192 -38.44 -11.55 5.04
C HIS A 192 -38.17 -10.05 4.90
N PRO A 193 -36.91 -9.64 4.72
CA PRO A 193 -36.58 -8.27 4.33
C PRO A 193 -37.29 -7.89 3.01
N GLU A 194 -37.67 -6.64 2.89
CA GLU A 194 -38.32 -6.11 1.67
C GLU A 194 -37.47 -6.37 0.43
N GLY A 195 -38.00 -7.04 -0.59
CA GLY A 195 -37.30 -7.41 -1.83
C GLY A 195 -36.70 -8.82 -1.88
N TRP A 196 -36.84 -9.63 -0.84
CA TRP A 196 -36.43 -11.02 -0.81
C TRP A 196 -37.38 -11.93 -1.61
N ASN A 197 -36.83 -12.84 -2.40
CA ASN A 197 -37.62 -13.78 -3.19
C ASN A 197 -37.49 -15.20 -2.61
N GLU A 198 -38.61 -15.80 -2.21
CA GLU A 198 -38.71 -17.12 -1.57
C GLU A 198 -38.13 -18.31 -2.37
N SER A 199 -37.75 -18.11 -3.64
CA SER A 199 -37.29 -19.19 -4.50
C SER A 199 -35.80 -19.54 -4.39
N ASN A 200 -35.02 -18.74 -3.66
CA ASN A 200 -33.56 -18.90 -3.61
C ASN A 200 -33.07 -19.13 -2.16
N TYR A 201 -33.12 -20.39 -1.72
CA TYR A 201 -32.55 -20.83 -0.43
C TYR A 201 -31.02 -21.04 -0.51
N ASP A 202 -30.29 -20.23 -1.27
CA ASP A 202 -28.84 -20.33 -1.37
C ASP A 202 -28.17 -19.33 -0.43
N VAL A 203 -27.41 -19.84 0.53
CA VAL A 203 -26.61 -19.05 1.47
C VAL A 203 -25.69 -18.08 0.73
N VAL A 204 -25.16 -18.46 -0.43
CA VAL A 204 -24.25 -17.64 -1.24
C VAL A 204 -25.02 -16.46 -1.84
N GLU A 205 -26.24 -16.68 -2.35
CA GLU A 205 -27.06 -15.59 -2.89
C GLU A 205 -27.49 -14.61 -1.80
N THR A 206 -27.86 -15.13 -0.63
CA THR A 206 -28.14 -14.30 0.55
C THR A 206 -26.93 -13.48 0.97
N PHE A 207 -25.76 -14.12 1.00
CA PHE A 207 -24.51 -13.41 1.30
C PHE A 207 -24.22 -12.31 0.30
N LEU A 208 -24.36 -12.57 -0.99
CA LEU A 208 -24.15 -11.57 -2.04
C LEU A 208 -25.13 -10.39 -1.95
N TYR A 209 -26.39 -10.67 -1.64
CA TYR A 209 -27.40 -9.64 -1.42
C TYR A 209 -27.04 -8.74 -0.22
N LEU A 210 -26.69 -9.33 0.92
CA LEU A 210 -26.27 -8.60 2.11
C LEU A 210 -24.98 -7.82 1.89
N LEU A 211 -24.05 -8.38 1.14
CA LEU A 211 -22.81 -7.71 0.76
C LEU A 211 -23.09 -6.50 -0.13
N ASP A 212 -23.95 -6.63 -1.13
CA ASP A 212 -24.33 -5.53 -2.01
C ASP A 212 -24.94 -4.39 -1.21
N LYS A 213 -25.87 -4.69 -0.30
CA LYS A 213 -26.45 -3.72 0.63
C LYS A 213 -25.38 -3.04 1.48
N ALA A 214 -24.48 -3.80 2.09
CA ALA A 214 -23.40 -3.25 2.91
C ALA A 214 -22.45 -2.34 2.11
N ILE A 215 -22.19 -2.66 0.83
CA ILE A 215 -21.39 -1.82 -0.07
C ILE A 215 -22.11 -0.51 -0.35
N HIS A 216 -23.42 -0.53 -0.61
CA HIS A 216 -24.22 0.67 -0.83
C HIS A 216 -24.28 1.56 0.41
N ASP A 217 -24.54 0.99 1.58
CA ASP A 217 -24.56 1.72 2.85
C ASP A 217 -23.19 2.36 3.14
N ALA A 218 -22.10 1.62 2.91
CA ALA A 218 -20.74 2.13 3.06
C ALA A 218 -20.44 3.27 2.07
N LYS A 219 -20.85 3.13 0.81
CA LYS A 219 -20.71 4.18 -0.23
C LYS A 219 -21.44 5.46 0.19
N ASP A 220 -22.70 5.35 0.60
CA ASP A 220 -23.51 6.52 0.96
C ASP A 220 -22.93 7.23 2.18
N MET A 221 -22.49 6.49 3.20
CA MET A 221 -21.80 7.05 4.36
C MET A 221 -20.48 7.75 3.97
N LEU A 222 -19.71 7.19 3.03
CA LEU A 222 -18.45 7.80 2.56
C LEU A 222 -18.70 9.09 1.78
N ILE A 223 -19.75 9.13 0.95
CA ILE A 223 -20.15 10.33 0.20
C ILE A 223 -20.58 11.44 1.18
N GLU A 224 -21.45 11.13 2.15
CA GLU A 224 -21.90 12.08 3.17
C GLU A 224 -20.71 12.67 3.95
N ARG A 225 -19.77 11.84 4.38
CA ARG A 225 -18.55 12.30 5.06
C ARG A 225 -17.68 13.17 4.17
N PHE A 226 -17.50 12.78 2.91
CA PHE A 226 -16.74 13.56 1.93
C PHE A 226 -17.37 14.95 1.74
N GLU A 227 -18.65 15.02 1.51
CA GLU A 227 -19.39 16.28 1.34
C GLU A 227 -19.28 17.17 2.58
N TRP A 228 -19.43 16.55 3.77
CA TRP A 228 -19.25 17.28 5.03
C TRP A 228 -17.83 17.86 5.16
N ILE A 229 -16.79 17.07 4.87
CA ILE A 229 -15.40 17.55 4.92
C ILE A 229 -15.17 18.66 3.91
N CYS A 230 -15.69 18.52 2.69
CA CYS A 230 -15.58 19.55 1.65
C CYS A 230 -16.31 20.85 2.01
N SER A 231 -17.30 20.80 2.88
CA SER A 231 -18.02 21.99 3.38
C SER A 231 -17.24 22.73 4.49
N GLN A 232 -16.20 22.11 5.06
CA GLN A 232 -15.41 22.74 6.12
C GLN A 232 -14.40 23.73 5.56
N SER A 233 -14.19 24.83 6.28
CA SER A 233 -13.11 25.76 5.95
C SER A 233 -11.75 25.15 6.29
N PRO A 234 -10.71 25.31 5.44
CA PRO A 234 -9.34 24.95 5.79
C PRO A 234 -8.84 25.57 7.11
N ALA A 235 -9.39 26.73 7.48
CA ALA A 235 -9.07 27.40 8.74
C ALA A 235 -9.46 26.56 9.98
N SER A 236 -10.44 25.66 9.87
CA SER A 236 -10.81 24.72 10.95
C SER A 236 -9.72 23.70 11.28
N ALA A 237 -8.80 23.45 10.33
CA ALA A 237 -7.66 22.55 10.48
C ALA A 237 -6.32 23.28 10.28
N ARG A 238 -6.23 24.52 10.70
CA ARG A 238 -5.11 25.45 10.46
C ARG A 238 -3.74 24.83 10.73
N PHE A 239 -3.59 24.15 11.86
CA PHE A 239 -2.34 23.46 12.21
C PHE A 239 -1.88 22.46 11.14
N MET A 240 -2.80 21.72 10.54
CA MET A 240 -2.48 20.70 9.55
C MET A 240 -1.93 21.31 8.26
N TYR A 241 -2.48 22.43 7.83
CA TYR A 241 -2.04 23.13 6.61
C TYR A 241 -0.75 23.92 6.84
N GLU A 242 -0.64 24.67 7.94
CA GLU A 242 0.55 25.47 8.25
C GLU A 242 1.81 24.62 8.50
N ASN A 243 1.64 23.37 8.93
CA ASN A 243 2.75 22.46 9.18
C ASN A 243 2.96 21.44 8.05
N GLY A 244 2.32 21.61 6.89
CA GLY A 244 2.51 20.76 5.72
C GLY A 244 2.03 19.31 5.90
N LEU A 245 1.14 19.04 6.87
CA LEU A 245 0.56 17.72 7.08
C LEU A 245 -0.58 17.42 6.11
N MET A 246 -1.18 18.48 5.54
CA MET A 246 -2.15 18.40 4.45
C MET A 246 -1.70 19.30 3.30
N ALA A 247 -1.93 18.84 2.07
CA ALA A 247 -1.68 19.66 0.89
C ALA A 247 -2.76 20.75 0.77
N GLY A 248 -2.33 21.94 0.41
CA GLY A 248 -3.22 23.10 0.24
C GLY A 248 -2.70 24.33 0.98
N TYR A 249 -3.55 25.31 1.06
CA TYR A 249 -3.26 26.57 1.76
C TYR A 249 -4.51 27.07 2.47
N ILE A 250 -4.32 27.87 3.50
CA ILE A 250 -5.40 28.63 4.15
C ILE A 250 -5.50 29.94 3.37
N PRO A 251 -6.66 30.24 2.75
CA PRO A 251 -6.88 31.55 2.14
C PRO A 251 -6.63 32.65 3.16
N GLU A 252 -5.83 33.65 2.80
CA GLU A 252 -5.74 34.86 3.61
C GLU A 252 -7.12 35.50 3.68
N GLU A 253 -7.57 35.80 4.88
CA GLU A 253 -8.80 36.57 5.08
C GLU A 253 -8.57 37.95 4.47
N GLY A 254 -9.15 38.19 3.28
CA GLY A 254 -9.14 39.47 2.59
C GLY A 254 -10.25 40.38 3.07
#